data_ec227d586816e2f130d4c3a7aadc48c7
#
_entry.id   ec227d586816e2f130d4c3a7aadc48c7
#
_cell.length_a   1.000
_cell.length_b   1.000
_cell.length_c   1.000
_cell.angle_alpha   90.00
_cell.angle_beta   90.00
_cell.angle_gamma   90.00
#
_symmetry.space_group_name_H-M   'P 1'
#
loop_
_entity.id
_entity.type
_entity.pdbx_description
1 polymer ?
#
loop_
_entity_poly.entity_id
_entity_poly.type
_entity_poly.pdbx_seq_one_letter_code
_entity_poly.pdbx_strand_id
1 'polypeptide(L)'
;MLNQTNRNTLRTKSRKQNKINLITLGCSKNIYDSEVLMGQLKANKKNVVHEEEGNIVVVNTCGFIHNAREESVNTILEQIQKKELGDIDQLFVTGCLSERYKPDLEKEMPQVDAYFGTTDLPQLLKALGADYKHELLGDRITTTPKNYAYFKVSE
;
A
#
# COMPACT_ATOMS: atom_id res chain seq x y z
N MET A 1 -29.59 25.07 -40.61
CA MET A 1 -29.31 23.71 -40.18
C MET A 1 -28.00 23.63 -39.42
N LEU A 2 -28.08 23.56 -38.14
CA LEU A 2 -26.92 23.53 -37.27
C LEU A 2 -26.57 22.06 -37.00
N ASN A 3 -25.53 21.57 -37.65
CA ASN A 3 -24.92 20.31 -37.24
C ASN A 3 -24.23 20.53 -35.91
N GLN A 4 -24.88 20.12 -34.85
CA GLN A 4 -24.21 19.93 -33.57
C GLN A 4 -23.31 18.71 -33.73
N THR A 5 -22.07 18.96 -34.11
CA THR A 5 -21.00 18.00 -33.93
C THR A 5 -20.89 17.72 -32.43
N ASN A 6 -21.41 16.58 -32.05
CA ASN A 6 -21.21 16.00 -30.73
C ASN A 6 -19.69 15.82 -30.57
N ARG A 7 -19.01 16.84 -30.04
CA ARG A 7 -17.65 16.72 -29.57
C ARG A 7 -17.71 15.85 -28.31
N ASN A 8 -17.79 14.55 -28.55
CA ASN A 8 -17.33 13.60 -27.58
C ASN A 8 -15.85 13.97 -27.34
N THR A 9 -15.62 14.86 -26.42
CA THR A 9 -14.34 15.01 -25.79
C THR A 9 -14.10 13.69 -25.06
N LEU A 10 -13.52 12.73 -25.79
CA LEU A 10 -12.75 11.68 -25.18
C LEU A 10 -11.76 12.39 -24.27
N ARG A 11 -12.13 12.54 -23.00
CA ARG A 11 -11.18 12.76 -21.93
C ARG A 11 -10.22 11.58 -22.03
N THR A 12 -9.19 11.73 -22.83
CA THR A 12 -8.00 10.92 -22.66
C THR A 12 -7.63 11.11 -21.21
N LYS A 13 -7.99 10.13 -20.36
CA LYS A 13 -7.33 9.98 -19.07
C LYS A 13 -5.86 9.92 -19.44
N SER A 14 -5.16 11.05 -19.29
CA SER A 14 -3.72 11.03 -19.28
C SER A 14 -3.38 9.85 -18.37
N ARG A 15 -2.56 8.91 -18.84
CA ARG A 15 -2.10 7.80 -18.00
C ARG A 15 -1.44 8.47 -16.81
N LYS A 16 -2.21 8.65 -15.72
CA LYS A 16 -1.66 9.07 -14.45
C LYS A 16 -0.58 8.04 -14.15
N GLN A 17 0.65 8.51 -14.14
CA GLN A 17 1.77 7.65 -13.80
C GLN A 17 1.45 7.03 -12.45
N ASN A 18 1.40 5.70 -12.38
CA ASN A 18 1.03 4.98 -11.17
C ASN A 18 1.96 5.40 -10.03
N LYS A 19 1.39 5.96 -8.99
CA LYS A 19 2.08 6.41 -7.78
C LYS A 19 1.57 5.57 -6.62
N ILE A 20 2.48 4.81 -6.01
CA ILE A 20 2.18 3.93 -4.88
C ILE A 20 2.38 4.71 -3.60
N ASN A 21 1.30 4.88 -2.83
CA ASN A 21 1.35 5.46 -1.50
C ASN A 21 1.37 4.33 -0.47
N LEU A 22 2.40 4.31 0.36
CA LEU A 22 2.54 3.37 1.47
C LEU A 22 2.18 4.06 2.79
N ILE A 23 1.15 3.55 3.45
CA ILE A 23 0.71 3.99 4.78
C ILE A 23 1.18 2.96 5.80
N THR A 24 1.96 3.38 6.78
CA THR A 24 2.50 2.51 7.83
C THR A 24 1.86 2.82 9.17
N LEU A 25 1.26 1.80 9.79
CA LEU A 25 0.61 1.91 11.08
C LEU A 25 1.32 1.04 12.13
N GLY A 26 1.23 1.43 13.39
CA GLY A 26 1.68 0.63 14.51
C GLY A 26 3.15 0.84 14.88
N CYS A 27 3.90 -0.26 15.02
CA CYS A 27 5.19 -0.28 15.70
C CYS A 27 6.41 -0.17 14.76
N SER A 28 7.60 -0.12 15.36
CA SER A 28 8.89 -0.10 14.66
C SER A 28 9.11 -1.27 13.70
N LYS A 29 8.54 -2.44 13.98
CA LYS A 29 8.55 -3.59 13.07
C LYS A 29 7.89 -3.25 11.74
N ASN A 30 6.72 -2.61 11.78
CA ASN A 30 6.00 -2.22 10.57
C ASN A 30 6.75 -1.15 9.78
N ILE A 31 7.42 -0.23 10.46
CA ILE A 31 8.29 0.77 9.81
C ILE A 31 9.40 0.07 9.03
N TYR A 32 10.08 -0.90 9.65
CA TYR A 32 11.11 -1.69 8.98
C TYR A 32 10.57 -2.41 7.75
N ASP A 33 9.46 -3.12 7.87
CA ASP A 33 8.84 -3.86 6.77
C ASP A 33 8.43 -2.94 5.62
N SER A 34 7.91 -1.75 5.94
CA SER A 34 7.58 -0.72 4.95
C SER A 34 8.81 -0.17 4.23
N GLU A 35 9.91 0.05 4.95
CA GLU A 35 11.18 0.52 4.35
C GLU A 35 11.77 -0.52 3.39
N VAL A 36 11.67 -1.81 3.72
CA VAL A 36 12.06 -2.90 2.82
C VAL A 36 11.19 -2.91 1.57
N LEU A 37 9.88 -2.80 1.72
CA LEU A 37 8.95 -2.74 0.59
C LEU A 37 9.26 -1.53 -0.32
N MET A 38 9.49 -0.37 0.25
CA MET A 38 9.87 0.83 -0.52
C MET A 38 11.18 0.63 -1.29
N GLY A 39 12.17 0.00 -0.68
CA GLY A 39 13.44 -0.34 -1.33
C GLY A 39 13.25 -1.25 -2.54
N GLN A 40 12.46 -2.29 -2.40
CA GLN A 40 12.10 -3.21 -3.48
C GLN A 40 11.35 -2.48 -4.62
N LEU A 41 10.38 -1.66 -4.29
CA LEU A 41 9.61 -0.90 -5.28
C LEU A 41 10.48 0.10 -6.05
N LYS A 42 11.36 0.83 -5.38
CA LYS A 42 12.30 1.75 -6.04
C LYS A 42 13.29 1.03 -6.94
N ALA A 43 13.80 -0.13 -6.52
CA ALA A 43 14.67 -0.97 -7.35
C ALA A 43 13.97 -1.48 -8.61
N ASN A 44 12.64 -1.62 -8.59
CA ASN A 44 11.78 -1.92 -9.73
C ASN A 44 11.34 -0.66 -10.51
N LYS A 45 11.94 0.49 -10.25
CA LYS A 45 11.63 1.78 -10.89
C LYS A 45 10.17 2.21 -10.70
N LYS A 46 9.53 1.79 -9.61
CA LYS A 46 8.18 2.22 -9.24
C LYS A 46 8.23 3.57 -8.54
N ASN A 47 7.25 4.40 -8.79
CA ASN A 47 7.07 5.67 -8.08
C ASN A 47 6.36 5.37 -6.76
N VAL A 48 7.10 5.37 -5.66
CA VAL A 48 6.60 5.08 -4.31
C VAL A 48 6.82 6.28 -3.40
N VAL A 49 5.81 6.59 -2.61
CA VAL A 49 5.82 7.64 -1.59
C VAL A 49 5.33 7.08 -0.27
N HIS A 50 5.63 7.77 0.80
CA HIS A 50 5.23 7.39 2.16
C HIS A 50 4.30 8.44 2.76
N GLU A 51 3.07 8.00 3.08
CA GLU A 51 2.03 8.85 3.69
C GLU A 51 1.72 10.14 2.89
N GLU A 52 1.73 10.03 1.58
CA GLU A 52 1.37 11.08 0.64
C GLU A 52 0.20 10.66 -0.25
N GLU A 53 -0.13 11.43 -1.26
CA GLU A 53 -1.16 11.06 -2.22
C GLU A 53 -0.63 10.11 -3.30
N GLY A 54 -1.41 9.07 -3.62
CA GLY A 54 -1.14 8.13 -4.70
C GLY A 54 -2.42 7.44 -5.16
N ASN A 55 -2.43 6.95 -6.39
CA ASN A 55 -3.57 6.23 -6.95
C ASN A 55 -3.57 4.73 -6.61
N ILE A 56 -2.46 4.20 -6.16
CA ILE A 56 -2.34 2.85 -5.59
C ILE A 56 -1.94 3.02 -4.13
N VAL A 57 -2.70 2.41 -3.22
CA VAL A 57 -2.46 2.52 -1.78
C VAL A 57 -2.16 1.15 -1.20
N VAL A 58 -1.11 1.08 -0.40
CA VAL A 58 -0.76 -0.08 0.42
C VAL A 58 -0.81 0.33 1.88
N VAL A 59 -1.65 -0.31 2.68
CA VAL A 59 -1.74 -0.08 4.12
C VAL A 59 -1.03 -1.22 4.86
N ASN A 60 0.06 -0.90 5.53
CA ASN A 60 0.77 -1.83 6.41
C ASN A 60 0.18 -1.70 7.82
N THR A 61 -0.57 -2.71 8.22
CA THR A 61 -1.44 -2.69 9.42
C THR A 61 -0.77 -3.28 10.65
N CYS A 62 -1.22 -2.83 11.81
CA CYS A 62 -0.88 -3.40 13.11
C CYS A 62 -2.11 -4.06 13.73
N GLY A 63 -1.96 -5.30 14.22
CA GLY A 63 -3.04 -6.06 14.86
C GLY A 63 -2.73 -6.52 16.28
N PHE A 64 -1.63 -6.05 16.86
CA PHE A 64 -1.12 -6.59 18.12
C PHE A 64 -1.88 -6.07 19.34
N ILE A 65 -2.21 -4.80 19.42
CA ILE A 65 -2.97 -4.18 20.49
C ILE A 65 -4.31 -3.62 19.99
N HIS A 66 -5.29 -3.51 20.87
CA HIS A 66 -6.66 -3.10 20.51
C HIS A 66 -6.70 -1.75 19.78
N ASN A 67 -6.05 -0.73 20.30
CA ASN A 67 -6.04 0.61 19.71
C ASN A 67 -5.40 0.61 18.31
N ALA A 68 -4.32 -0.15 18.12
CA ALA A 68 -3.66 -0.27 16.81
C ALA A 68 -4.52 -1.02 15.79
N ARG A 69 -5.32 -2.00 16.24
CA ARG A 69 -6.30 -2.67 15.38
C ARG A 69 -7.40 -1.73 14.92
N GLU A 70 -7.94 -0.95 15.85
CA GLU A 70 -8.97 0.03 15.55
C GLU A 70 -8.46 1.09 14.58
N GLU A 71 -7.27 1.64 14.80
CA GLU A 71 -6.60 2.56 13.87
C GLU A 71 -6.43 1.95 12.48
N SER A 72 -5.96 0.70 12.42
CA SER A 72 -5.79 -0.02 11.16
C SER A 72 -7.10 -0.19 10.40
N VAL A 73 -8.16 -0.64 11.06
CA VAL A 73 -9.48 -0.80 10.45
C VAL A 73 -10.03 0.55 9.97
N ASN A 74 -9.94 1.59 10.78
CA ASN A 74 -10.41 2.93 10.41
C ASN A 74 -9.64 3.49 9.22
N THR A 75 -8.34 3.28 9.16
CA THR A 75 -7.52 3.69 8.01
C THR A 75 -7.92 2.94 6.74
N ILE A 76 -8.14 1.64 6.81
CA ILE A 76 -8.62 0.85 5.67
C ILE A 76 -9.98 1.37 5.19
N LEU A 77 -10.92 1.62 6.09
CA LEU A 77 -12.25 2.16 5.74
C LEU A 77 -12.16 3.54 5.08
N GLU A 78 -11.28 4.40 5.55
CA GLU A 78 -11.01 5.70 4.94
C GLU A 78 -10.50 5.54 3.49
N GLN A 79 -9.57 4.64 3.27
CA GLN A 79 -9.04 4.37 1.92
C GLN A 79 -10.09 3.72 1.00
N ILE A 80 -10.97 2.88 1.55
CA ILE A 80 -12.11 2.32 0.80
C ILE A 80 -13.03 3.45 0.30
N GLN A 81 -13.34 4.43 1.14
CA GLN A 81 -14.12 5.59 0.74
C GLN A 81 -13.46 6.36 -0.42
N LYS A 82 -12.16 6.60 -0.34
CA LYS A 82 -11.38 7.24 -1.42
C LYS A 82 -11.43 6.42 -2.71
N LYS A 83 -11.39 5.10 -2.61
CA LYS A 83 -11.51 4.21 -3.76
C LYS A 83 -12.90 4.29 -4.40
N GLU A 84 -13.95 4.29 -3.60
CA GLU A 84 -15.34 4.43 -4.07
C GLU A 84 -15.59 5.78 -4.75
N LEU A 85 -14.94 6.85 -4.27
CA LEU A 85 -14.99 8.18 -4.89
C LEU A 85 -14.14 8.31 -6.17
N GLY A 86 -13.33 7.30 -6.49
CA GLY A 86 -12.45 7.29 -7.66
C GLY A 86 -11.10 7.99 -7.48
N ASP A 87 -10.75 8.36 -6.25
CA ASP A 87 -9.46 9.00 -5.93
C ASP A 87 -8.30 7.99 -5.95
N ILE A 88 -8.57 6.74 -5.62
CA ILE A 88 -7.63 5.61 -5.69
C ILE A 88 -8.15 4.53 -6.63
N ASP A 89 -7.23 3.92 -7.37
CA ASP A 89 -7.55 2.85 -8.33
C ASP A 89 -7.41 1.46 -7.70
N GLN A 90 -6.41 1.27 -6.83
CA GLN A 90 -6.14 0.01 -6.16
C GLN A 90 -5.80 0.21 -4.69
N LEU A 91 -6.27 -0.71 -3.85
CA LEU A 91 -6.04 -0.73 -2.42
C LEU A 91 -5.59 -2.11 -1.98
N PHE A 92 -4.41 -2.19 -1.37
CA PHE A 92 -3.85 -3.41 -0.80
C PHE A 92 -3.62 -3.24 0.69
N VAL A 93 -3.79 -4.32 1.43
CA VAL A 93 -3.58 -4.37 2.88
C VAL A 93 -2.57 -5.47 3.21
N THR A 94 -1.59 -5.14 4.03
CA THR A 94 -0.58 -6.07 4.53
C THR A 94 -0.35 -5.87 6.02
N GLY A 95 0.54 -6.65 6.61
CA GLY A 95 0.94 -6.51 8.00
C GLY A 95 0.27 -7.48 8.96
N CYS A 96 0.45 -7.22 10.26
CA CYS A 96 0.04 -8.16 11.32
C CYS A 96 -1.48 -8.34 11.42
N LEU A 97 -2.27 -7.31 11.20
CA LEU A 97 -3.73 -7.42 11.21
C LEU A 97 -4.20 -8.33 10.06
N SER A 98 -3.68 -8.11 8.87
CA SER A 98 -3.99 -8.91 7.70
C SER A 98 -3.55 -10.37 7.88
N GLU A 99 -2.37 -10.61 8.41
CA GLU A 99 -1.87 -11.96 8.72
C GLU A 99 -2.84 -12.74 9.60
N ARG A 100 -3.34 -12.07 10.66
CA ARG A 100 -4.12 -12.71 11.70
C ARG A 100 -5.61 -12.88 11.34
N TYR A 101 -6.18 -11.91 10.64
CA TYR A 101 -7.62 -11.80 10.42
C TYR A 101 -8.03 -11.79 8.95
N LYS A 102 -7.17 -12.24 8.06
CA LYS A 102 -7.40 -12.21 6.61
C LYS A 102 -8.79 -12.69 6.18
N PRO A 103 -9.29 -13.87 6.62
CA PRO A 103 -10.61 -14.35 6.20
C PRO A 103 -11.75 -13.42 6.63
N ASP A 104 -11.67 -12.86 7.84
CA ASP A 104 -12.67 -11.93 8.35
C ASP A 104 -12.62 -10.59 7.62
N LEU A 105 -11.42 -10.09 7.34
CA LEU A 105 -11.23 -8.84 6.61
C LEU A 105 -11.72 -8.94 5.16
N GLU A 106 -11.46 -10.05 4.50
CA GLU A 106 -11.94 -10.30 3.13
C GLU A 106 -13.47 -10.31 3.07
N LYS A 107 -14.11 -10.84 4.09
CA LYS A 107 -15.56 -10.90 4.22
C LYS A 107 -16.19 -9.54 4.54
N GLU A 108 -15.60 -8.81 5.49
CA GLU A 108 -16.14 -7.54 6.00
C GLU A 108 -15.80 -6.35 5.08
N MET A 109 -14.66 -6.39 4.43
CA MET A 109 -14.16 -5.33 3.57
C MET A 109 -13.69 -5.87 2.19
N PRO A 110 -14.63 -6.35 1.36
CA PRO A 110 -14.31 -6.93 0.06
C PRO A 110 -13.86 -5.90 -0.98
N GLN A 111 -13.96 -4.60 -0.70
CA GLN A 111 -13.53 -3.52 -1.58
C GLN A 111 -12.01 -3.41 -1.69
N VAL A 112 -11.27 -3.97 -0.74
CA VAL A 112 -9.80 -4.11 -0.81
C VAL A 112 -9.45 -5.12 -1.90
N ASP A 113 -8.52 -4.78 -2.78
CA ASP A 113 -8.16 -5.63 -3.92
C ASP A 113 -7.47 -6.92 -3.50
N ALA A 114 -6.62 -6.86 -2.49
CA ALA A 114 -6.01 -8.06 -1.90
C ALA A 114 -5.46 -7.79 -0.50
N TYR A 115 -5.40 -8.84 0.30
CA TYR A 115 -4.79 -8.87 1.64
C TYR A 115 -3.57 -9.78 1.63
N PHE A 116 -2.49 -9.33 2.27
CA PHE A 116 -1.22 -10.05 2.36
C PHE A 116 -0.78 -10.16 3.81
N GLY A 117 -0.18 -11.30 4.17
CA GLY A 117 0.45 -11.49 5.47
C GLY A 117 1.85 -10.85 5.55
N THR A 118 2.46 -10.96 6.72
CA THR A 118 3.79 -10.37 6.99
C THR A 118 4.92 -11.02 6.18
N THR A 119 4.72 -12.25 5.72
CA THR A 119 5.70 -13.02 4.93
C THR A 119 5.40 -13.02 3.42
N ASP A 120 4.33 -12.34 3.00
CA ASP A 120 3.84 -12.36 1.63
C ASP A 120 4.42 -11.22 0.76
N LEU A 121 5.60 -10.71 1.11
CA LEU A 121 6.25 -9.61 0.38
C LEU A 121 6.40 -9.88 -1.12
N PRO A 122 6.88 -11.08 -1.56
CA PRO A 122 6.98 -11.36 -3.00
C PRO A 122 5.63 -11.30 -3.72
N GLN A 123 4.57 -11.79 -3.10
CA GLN A 123 3.21 -11.78 -3.65
C GLN A 123 2.65 -10.35 -3.74
N LEU A 124 2.88 -9.53 -2.73
CA LEU A 124 2.52 -8.12 -2.73
C LEU A 124 3.25 -7.35 -3.84
N LEU A 125 4.55 -7.57 -3.99
CA LEU A 125 5.34 -6.96 -5.07
C LEU A 125 4.79 -7.36 -6.44
N LYS A 126 4.48 -8.63 -6.64
CA LYS A 126 3.88 -9.11 -7.89
C LYS A 126 2.54 -8.42 -8.19
N ALA A 127 1.69 -8.24 -7.18
CA ALA A 127 0.44 -7.51 -7.32
C ALA A 127 0.64 -6.02 -7.70
N LEU A 128 1.76 -5.43 -7.29
CA LEU A 128 2.17 -4.08 -7.65
C LEU A 128 2.94 -3.99 -8.98
N GLY A 129 3.07 -5.12 -9.69
CA GLY A 129 3.81 -5.18 -10.95
C GLY A 129 5.33 -5.10 -10.80
N ALA A 130 5.86 -5.58 -9.67
CA ALA A 130 7.28 -5.58 -9.34
C ALA A 130 7.79 -7.00 -9.07
N ASP A 131 9.09 -7.21 -9.18
CA ASP A 131 9.75 -8.47 -8.88
C ASP A 131 10.54 -8.38 -7.58
N TYR A 132 10.50 -9.46 -6.80
CA TYR A 132 11.30 -9.55 -5.59
C TYR A 132 12.79 -9.72 -5.96
N LYS A 133 13.62 -8.81 -5.49
CA LYS A 133 15.06 -8.79 -5.73
C LYS A 133 15.82 -9.32 -4.53
N HIS A 134 16.25 -10.56 -4.59
CA HIS A 134 17.00 -11.22 -3.51
C HIS A 134 18.34 -10.53 -3.17
N GLU A 135 18.97 -9.90 -4.16
CA GLU A 135 20.22 -9.16 -3.99
C GLU A 135 20.09 -7.92 -3.09
N LEU A 136 18.86 -7.47 -2.85
CA LEU A 136 18.56 -6.35 -1.95
C LEU A 136 18.24 -6.80 -0.51
N LEU A 137 18.61 -8.01 -0.14
CA LEU A 137 18.37 -8.50 1.20
C LEU A 137 19.08 -7.61 2.23
N GLY A 138 18.29 -6.94 3.08
CA GLY A 138 18.79 -5.98 4.05
C GLY A 138 18.82 -4.53 3.57
N ASP A 139 18.71 -4.27 2.26
CA ASP A 139 18.61 -2.91 1.73
C ASP A 139 17.20 -2.36 1.92
N ARG A 140 17.13 -1.15 2.46
CA ARG A 140 15.87 -0.48 2.71
C ARG A 140 15.98 1.03 2.57
N ILE A 141 14.86 1.69 2.37
CA ILE A 141 14.77 3.15 2.41
C ILE A 141 14.32 3.55 3.79
N THR A 142 15.18 4.26 4.50
CA THR A 142 14.91 4.71 5.86
C THR A 142 13.91 5.86 5.87
N THR A 143 12.83 5.72 6.64
CA THR A 143 11.80 6.74 6.85
C THR A 143 11.98 7.49 8.16
N THR A 144 12.91 7.03 9.01
CA THR A 144 13.25 7.65 10.29
C THR A 144 14.31 8.75 10.12
N PRO A 145 14.48 9.67 11.10
CA PRO A 145 15.57 10.64 11.09
C PRO A 145 16.95 9.98 10.94
N LYS A 146 17.91 10.70 10.35
CA LYS A 146 19.25 10.18 10.03
C LYS A 146 20.06 9.66 11.22
N ASN A 147 19.68 10.05 12.44
CA ASN A 147 20.40 9.72 13.67
C ASN A 147 20.02 8.35 14.27
N TYR A 148 18.96 7.72 13.79
CA TYR A 148 18.60 6.36 14.20
C TYR A 148 17.77 5.65 13.11
N ALA A 149 17.76 4.32 13.18
CA ALA A 149 16.93 3.45 12.34
C ALA A 149 16.49 2.23 13.15
N TYR A 150 15.37 1.64 12.78
CA TYR A 150 14.86 0.43 13.40
C TYR A 150 15.42 -0.82 12.71
N PHE A 151 15.71 -1.85 13.50
CA PHE A 151 16.15 -3.14 13.03
C PHE A 151 15.17 -4.22 13.50
N LYS A 152 14.81 -5.10 12.59
CA LYS A 152 14.01 -6.28 12.89
C LYS A 152 14.93 -7.40 13.37
N VAL A 153 14.80 -7.82 14.63
CA VAL A 153 15.63 -8.87 15.23
C VAL A 153 14.97 -10.24 15.25
N SER A 154 13.64 -10.30 15.14
CA SER A 154 12.86 -11.54 15.02
C SER A 154 11.46 -11.27 14.44
N GLU A 155 10.87 -12.29 13.91
CA GLU A 155 9.45 -12.29 13.55
C GLU A 155 8.60 -12.97 14.62
#